data_c66b605328eb0401ea03a57f5df5e72e
#
_entry.id   c66b605328eb0401ea03a57f5df5e72e
#
_cell.length_a   1.000
_cell.length_b   1.000
_cell.length_c   1.000
_cell.angle_alpha   90.00
_cell.angle_beta   90.00
_cell.angle_gamma   90.00
#
_symmetry.space_group_name_H-M   'P 1'
#
loop_
_entity.id
_entity.type
_entity.pdbx_description
1 polymer ?
#
loop_
_entity_poly.entity_id
_entity_poly.type
_entity_poly.pdbx_seq_one_letter_code
_entity_poly.pdbx_strand_id
1 'polypeptide(L)'
;FNYWVPQTLKKRNRIISLVKKRQTRYLKKTMKFGIQVPKNVEEAYELDRQNGNTFWADAIAKEMKDVRVAFDILPDGEKVPIGYQHIRCHMIFDVKMEDFRRKARLVAGGHTTEVPKVMTYSSVVSRDTARLALTLAALNDLEVKAGDIMNAYVTAPVTEKIWTKLGPEFGEQAGMKAIIVRALYGLRSSGAAFRAHLVDCMRHIGHTSCKADPDLWLKPMVSETGEEYYSY
;
A
#
# COMPACT_ATOMS: atom_id res chain seq x y z
N PHE A 1 14.29 -49.43 11.35
CA PHE A 1 14.60 -48.32 12.28
C PHE A 1 15.78 -47.45 11.82
N ASN A 2 16.76 -47.99 11.09
CA ASN A 2 17.96 -47.25 10.66
C ASN A 2 17.77 -46.30 9.48
N TYR A 3 16.65 -46.35 8.76
CA TYR A 3 16.37 -45.48 7.60
C TYR A 3 15.81 -44.12 7.96
N TRP A 4 15.25 -43.94 9.14
CA TRP A 4 14.58 -42.69 9.56
C TRP A 4 15.55 -41.63 10.10
N VAL A 5 16.57 -42.06 10.81
CA VAL A 5 17.51 -41.17 11.50
C VAL A 5 18.27 -40.23 10.55
N PRO A 6 18.83 -40.69 9.39
CA PRO A 6 19.55 -39.80 8.49
C PRO A 6 18.65 -38.72 7.83
N GLN A 7 17.40 -39.06 7.49
CA GLN A 7 16.46 -38.11 6.88
C GLN A 7 15.99 -37.05 7.90
N THR A 8 15.75 -37.45 9.12
CA THR A 8 15.37 -36.55 10.22
C THR A 8 16.51 -35.61 10.57
N LEU A 9 17.77 -36.10 10.59
CA LEU A 9 18.96 -35.26 10.80
C LEU A 9 19.19 -34.28 9.65
N LYS A 10 19.03 -34.71 8.39
CA LYS A 10 19.12 -33.84 7.22
C LYS A 10 18.05 -32.74 7.25
N LYS A 11 16.83 -33.10 7.64
CA LYS A 11 15.71 -32.14 7.78
C LYS A 11 15.98 -31.15 8.92
N ARG A 12 16.48 -31.63 10.06
CA ARG A 12 16.89 -30.80 11.21
C ARG A 12 18.00 -29.83 10.82
N ASN A 13 19.06 -30.29 10.17
CA ASN A 13 20.18 -29.46 9.74
C ASN A 13 19.75 -28.41 8.71
N ARG A 14 18.81 -28.75 7.82
CA ARG A 14 18.20 -27.80 6.88
C ARG A 14 17.40 -26.73 7.61
N ILE A 15 16.62 -27.10 8.62
CA ILE A 15 15.86 -26.16 9.44
C ILE A 15 16.81 -25.24 10.22
N ILE A 16 17.84 -25.81 10.87
CA ILE A 16 18.85 -25.03 11.60
C ILE A 16 19.58 -24.05 10.64
N SER A 17 19.96 -24.49 9.45
CA SER A 17 20.58 -23.65 8.44
C SER A 17 19.66 -22.51 8.00
N LEU A 18 18.37 -22.79 7.78
CA LEU A 18 17.37 -21.78 7.43
C LEU A 18 17.15 -20.76 8.55
N VAL A 19 17.09 -21.25 9.80
CA VAL A 19 16.97 -20.38 11.00
C VAL A 19 18.20 -19.49 11.14
N LYS A 20 19.41 -20.06 11.06
CA LYS A 20 20.66 -19.28 11.10
C LYS A 20 20.74 -18.25 9.98
N LYS A 21 20.39 -18.65 8.74
CA LYS A 21 20.36 -17.75 7.58
C LYS A 21 19.35 -16.61 7.75
N ARG A 22 18.20 -16.91 8.38
CA ARG A 22 17.17 -15.91 8.70
C ARG A 22 17.64 -14.95 9.80
N GLN A 23 18.27 -15.46 10.86
CA GLN A 23 18.86 -14.65 11.93
C GLN A 23 19.99 -13.76 11.40
N THR A 24 20.91 -14.30 10.57
CA THR A 24 21.99 -13.50 9.98
C THR A 24 21.44 -12.40 9.07
N ARG A 25 20.38 -12.68 8.31
CA ARG A 25 19.70 -11.70 7.46
C ARG A 25 19.03 -10.61 8.28
N TYR A 26 18.46 -10.96 9.44
CA TYR A 26 17.82 -10.01 10.36
C TYR A 26 18.84 -9.14 11.09
N LEU A 27 20.00 -9.67 11.43
CA LEU A 27 21.08 -8.93 12.09
C LEU A 27 21.89 -8.03 11.15
N LYS A 28 21.84 -8.28 9.84
CA LYS A 28 22.56 -7.47 8.86
C LYS A 28 21.93 -6.08 8.75
N LYS A 29 22.72 -5.04 9.03
CA LYS A 29 22.33 -3.65 8.77
C LYS A 29 22.06 -3.47 7.27
N THR A 30 20.91 -2.91 6.93
CA THR A 30 20.57 -2.60 5.54
C THR A 30 21.04 -1.18 5.26
N MET A 31 21.94 -1.02 4.28
CA MET A 31 22.42 0.29 3.83
C MET A 31 21.86 0.60 2.45
N LYS A 32 21.37 1.82 2.26
CA LYS A 32 20.91 2.32 0.96
C LYS A 32 21.46 3.74 0.76
N PHE A 33 22.23 3.96 -0.28
CA PHE A 33 22.92 5.23 -0.55
C PHE A 33 23.75 5.75 0.64
N GLY A 34 24.46 4.86 1.34
CA GLY A 34 25.24 5.21 2.53
C GLY A 34 24.44 5.48 3.80
N ILE A 35 23.12 5.35 3.76
CA ILE A 35 22.19 5.58 4.87
C ILE A 35 21.71 4.25 5.42
N GLN A 36 21.77 4.07 6.73
CA GLN A 36 21.21 2.88 7.37
C GLN A 36 19.68 2.96 7.37
N VAL A 37 19.04 1.92 6.82
CA VAL A 37 17.58 1.77 6.78
C VAL A 37 17.13 0.97 8.00
N PRO A 38 16.27 1.52 8.86
CA PRO A 38 15.77 0.82 10.03
C PRO A 38 14.82 -0.33 9.66
N LYS A 39 14.70 -1.32 10.54
CA LYS A 39 13.82 -2.49 10.35
C LYS A 39 12.48 -2.33 11.05
N ASN A 40 12.42 -1.47 12.04
CA ASN A 40 11.23 -1.18 12.83
C ASN A 40 11.28 0.26 13.35
N VAL A 41 10.22 0.69 14.01
CA VAL A 41 10.06 2.06 14.51
C VAL A 41 11.06 2.39 15.61
N GLU A 42 11.35 1.44 16.49
CA GLU A 42 12.31 1.62 17.58
C GLU A 42 13.72 1.85 17.04
N GLU A 43 14.15 1.05 16.05
CA GLU A 43 15.46 1.27 15.39
C GLU A 43 15.49 2.61 14.64
N ALA A 44 14.37 3.06 14.06
CA ALA A 44 14.27 4.36 13.39
C ALA A 44 14.56 5.51 14.37
N TYR A 45 13.91 5.52 15.52
CA TYR A 45 14.15 6.53 16.55
C TYR A 45 15.55 6.45 17.16
N GLU A 46 16.10 5.24 17.29
CA GLU A 46 17.47 5.06 17.77
C GLU A 46 18.51 5.60 16.78
N LEU A 47 18.31 5.38 15.48
CA LEU A 47 19.17 5.94 14.42
C LEU A 47 19.13 7.46 14.40
N ASP A 48 17.97 8.08 14.55
CA ASP A 48 17.82 9.52 14.64
C ASP A 48 18.57 10.07 15.86
N ARG A 49 18.45 9.41 17.01
CA ARG A 49 19.17 9.80 18.24
C ARG A 49 20.68 9.70 18.08
N GLN A 50 21.18 8.62 17.46
CA GLN A 50 22.61 8.41 17.19
C GLN A 50 23.18 9.45 16.21
N ASN A 51 22.37 9.89 15.25
CA ASN A 51 22.77 10.85 14.22
C ASN A 51 22.43 12.31 14.60
N GLY A 52 21.79 12.55 15.74
CA GLY A 52 21.41 13.90 16.20
C GLY A 52 20.40 14.60 15.27
N ASN A 53 19.48 13.85 14.68
CA ASN A 53 18.45 14.37 13.77
C ASN A 53 17.08 13.69 14.00
N THR A 54 16.05 14.06 13.21
CA THR A 54 14.68 13.56 13.31
C THR A 54 14.15 12.97 12.00
N PHE A 55 15.03 12.67 11.06
CA PHE A 55 14.62 12.35 9.68
C PHE A 55 13.71 11.14 9.56
N TRP A 56 13.92 10.09 10.35
CA TRP A 56 13.05 8.92 10.38
C TRP A 56 11.77 9.20 11.15
N ALA A 57 11.84 9.93 12.26
CA ALA A 57 10.66 10.37 13.03
C ALA A 57 9.75 11.24 12.16
N ASP A 58 10.28 12.17 11.39
CA ASP A 58 9.52 13.03 10.49
C ASP A 58 8.87 12.22 9.36
N ALA A 59 9.58 11.22 8.83
CA ALA A 59 9.03 10.32 7.82
C ALA A 59 7.87 9.48 8.38
N ILE A 60 7.98 8.98 9.60
CA ILE A 60 6.91 8.26 10.30
C ILE A 60 5.72 9.19 10.55
N ALA A 61 5.95 10.39 11.11
CA ALA A 61 4.89 11.35 11.39
C ALA A 61 4.12 11.76 10.14
N LYS A 62 4.83 11.96 9.02
CA LYS A 62 4.23 12.27 7.72
C LYS A 62 3.33 11.14 7.24
N GLU A 63 3.81 9.90 7.26
CA GLU A 63 3.01 8.74 6.85
C GLU A 63 1.78 8.57 7.76
N MET A 64 1.96 8.68 9.08
CA MET A 64 0.87 8.51 10.04
C MET A 64 -0.20 9.60 9.93
N LYS A 65 0.17 10.84 9.58
CA LYS A 65 -0.79 11.91 9.30
C LYS A 65 -1.79 11.52 8.21
N ASP A 66 -1.30 10.86 7.17
CA ASP A 66 -2.10 10.51 6.00
C ASP A 66 -2.88 9.20 6.20
N VAL A 67 -2.27 8.21 6.88
CA VAL A 67 -2.81 6.85 6.97
C VAL A 67 -3.73 6.64 8.18
N ARG A 68 -3.66 7.51 9.20
CA ARG A 68 -4.44 7.36 10.44
C ARG A 68 -5.97 7.29 10.20
N VAL A 69 -6.47 7.94 9.16
CA VAL A 69 -7.88 7.90 8.75
C VAL A 69 -8.36 6.48 8.38
N ALA A 70 -7.44 5.56 8.14
CA ALA A 70 -7.78 4.17 7.83
C ALA A 70 -8.14 3.33 9.06
N PHE A 71 -7.99 3.86 10.26
CA PHE A 71 -8.15 3.13 11.52
C PHE A 71 -9.26 3.74 12.37
N ASP A 72 -10.28 2.95 12.66
CA ASP A 72 -11.29 3.23 13.66
C ASP A 72 -10.85 2.57 14.98
N ILE A 73 -10.39 3.40 15.92
CA ILE A 73 -9.75 2.93 17.16
C ILE A 73 -10.83 2.62 18.18
N LEU A 74 -10.85 1.37 18.64
CA LEU A 74 -11.82 0.93 19.63
C LEU A 74 -11.45 1.48 21.02
N PRO A 75 -12.44 1.95 21.79
CA PRO A 75 -12.25 2.32 23.19
C PRO A 75 -11.61 1.19 24.01
N ASP A 76 -10.91 1.55 25.09
CA ASP A 76 -10.29 0.57 25.95
C ASP A 76 -11.34 -0.38 26.55
N GLY A 77 -11.02 -1.69 26.51
CA GLY A 77 -11.94 -2.75 26.95
C GLY A 77 -12.96 -3.19 25.91
N GLU A 78 -13.15 -2.46 24.81
CA GLU A 78 -14.10 -2.86 23.76
C GLU A 78 -13.64 -4.11 23.02
N LYS A 79 -14.61 -4.98 22.72
CA LYS A 79 -14.35 -6.23 22.00
C LYS A 79 -14.48 -6.01 20.50
N VAL A 80 -13.54 -6.57 19.75
CA VAL A 80 -13.63 -6.61 18.28
C VAL A 80 -14.91 -7.34 17.88
N PRO A 81 -15.71 -6.79 16.93
CA PRO A 81 -16.92 -7.45 16.45
C PRO A 81 -16.66 -8.85 15.89
N ILE A 82 -17.63 -9.74 16.04
CA ILE A 82 -17.54 -11.12 15.56
C ILE A 82 -17.35 -11.14 14.04
N GLY A 83 -16.48 -12.02 13.56
CA GLY A 83 -16.21 -12.20 12.13
C GLY A 83 -15.09 -11.30 11.58
N TYR A 84 -14.47 -10.47 12.41
CA TYR A 84 -13.29 -9.70 12.01
C TYR A 84 -12.01 -10.52 12.17
N GLN A 85 -11.17 -10.51 11.14
CA GLN A 85 -9.90 -11.22 11.11
C GLN A 85 -8.76 -10.33 11.58
N HIS A 86 -7.88 -10.84 12.44
CA HIS A 86 -6.70 -10.11 12.89
C HIS A 86 -5.62 -10.09 11.81
N ILE A 87 -5.05 -8.91 11.55
CA ILE A 87 -3.85 -8.74 10.75
C ILE A 87 -2.81 -7.92 11.51
N ARG A 88 -1.54 -8.09 11.16
CA ARG A 88 -0.46 -7.22 11.67
C ARG A 88 -0.18 -6.11 10.67
N CYS A 89 -0.12 -4.88 11.17
CA CYS A 89 0.47 -3.77 10.43
C CYS A 89 1.92 -3.56 10.88
N HIS A 90 2.76 -3.04 10.01
CA HIS A 90 4.14 -2.72 10.32
C HIS A 90 4.66 -1.62 9.39
N MET A 91 5.64 -0.86 9.88
CA MET A 91 6.34 0.12 9.07
C MET A 91 7.39 -0.53 8.16
N ILE A 92 7.45 -0.07 6.93
CA ILE A 92 8.53 -0.31 5.98
C ILE A 92 9.25 1.00 5.75
N PHE A 93 10.58 0.94 5.77
CA PHE A 93 11.44 2.11 5.60
C PHE A 93 12.23 2.03 4.30
N ASP A 94 12.44 3.18 3.70
CA ASP A 94 13.23 3.33 2.47
C ASP A 94 13.92 4.69 2.41
N VAL A 95 14.88 4.83 1.48
CA VAL A 95 15.52 6.10 1.14
C VAL A 95 15.27 6.35 -0.35
N LYS A 96 14.71 7.51 -0.68
CA LYS A 96 14.52 7.91 -2.09
C LYS A 96 15.83 8.29 -2.73
N MET A 97 15.99 7.94 -4.02
CA MET A 97 17.22 8.18 -4.76
C MET A 97 17.40 9.65 -5.15
N GLU A 98 16.30 10.35 -5.41
CA GLU A 98 16.31 11.71 -5.97
C GLU A 98 16.86 12.74 -4.99
N ASP A 99 16.51 12.63 -3.72
CA ASP A 99 16.80 13.63 -2.67
C ASP A 99 17.34 13.00 -1.37
N PHE A 100 17.59 11.69 -1.37
CA PHE A 100 18.01 10.89 -0.21
C PHE A 100 17.10 11.02 1.02
N ARG A 101 15.88 11.53 0.84
CA ARG A 101 14.94 11.67 1.96
C ARG A 101 14.48 10.31 2.45
N ARG A 102 14.26 10.25 3.76
CA ARG A 102 13.72 9.06 4.44
C ARG A 102 12.26 8.92 4.09
N LYS A 103 11.84 7.69 3.85
CA LYS A 103 10.46 7.33 3.57
C LYS A 103 10.04 6.22 4.52
N ALA A 104 8.92 6.44 5.20
CA ALA A 104 8.20 5.41 5.93
C ALA A 104 6.90 5.07 5.19
N ARG A 105 6.42 3.83 5.32
CA ARG A 105 5.13 3.41 4.81
C ARG A 105 4.53 2.37 5.75
N LEU A 106 3.29 2.58 6.19
CA LEU A 106 2.54 1.62 6.98
C LEU A 106 1.91 0.57 6.06
N VAL A 107 2.21 -0.70 6.32
CA VAL A 107 1.79 -1.82 5.47
C VAL A 107 1.01 -2.83 6.29
N ALA A 108 -0.12 -3.24 5.78
CA ALA A 108 -0.92 -4.32 6.33
C ALA A 108 -0.43 -5.69 5.86
N GLY A 109 -0.39 -6.67 6.75
CA GLY A 109 0.07 -8.03 6.47
C GLY A 109 -0.97 -8.91 5.78
N GLY A 110 -1.56 -8.43 4.69
CA GLY A 110 -2.64 -9.14 3.97
C GLY A 110 -2.26 -10.50 3.38
N HIS A 111 -0.97 -10.86 3.37
CA HIS A 111 -0.51 -12.20 2.99
C HIS A 111 -0.87 -13.28 4.02
N THR A 112 -1.22 -12.88 5.24
CA THR A 112 -1.59 -13.80 6.34
C THR A 112 -3.10 -13.99 6.45
N THR A 113 -3.90 -13.20 5.73
CA THR A 113 -5.36 -13.31 5.71
C THR A 113 -5.82 -14.42 4.77
N GLU A 114 -7.01 -14.97 5.01
CA GLU A 114 -7.70 -15.78 4.02
C GLU A 114 -7.82 -15.02 2.70
N VAL A 115 -7.96 -15.78 1.61
CA VAL A 115 -8.16 -15.14 0.29
C VAL A 115 -9.50 -14.39 0.35
N PRO A 116 -9.52 -13.08 0.08
CA PRO A 116 -10.76 -12.34 0.08
C PRO A 116 -11.77 -12.95 -0.90
N LYS A 117 -13.02 -13.03 -0.50
CA LYS A 117 -14.12 -13.48 -1.40
C LYS A 117 -14.46 -12.42 -2.46
N VAL A 118 -13.89 -11.22 -2.33
CA VAL A 118 -14.03 -10.09 -3.25
C VAL A 118 -12.96 -10.12 -4.33
N MET A 119 -13.22 -9.46 -5.44
CA MET A 119 -12.24 -9.31 -6.52
C MET A 119 -10.97 -8.63 -6.01
N THR A 120 -9.83 -9.24 -6.28
CA THR A 120 -8.50 -8.70 -5.91
C THR A 120 -7.75 -8.16 -7.13
N TYR A 121 -8.26 -8.44 -8.33
CA TYR A 121 -7.68 -7.97 -9.58
C TYR A 121 -8.01 -6.50 -9.82
N SER A 122 -7.00 -5.72 -10.17
CA SER A 122 -7.13 -4.34 -10.64
C SER A 122 -6.48 -4.27 -12.02
N SER A 123 -7.28 -3.91 -13.03
CA SER A 123 -6.74 -3.63 -14.35
C SER A 123 -5.96 -2.32 -14.36
N VAL A 124 -5.16 -2.15 -15.38
CA VAL A 124 -4.41 -0.91 -15.70
C VAL A 124 -4.58 -0.67 -17.19
N VAL A 125 -4.61 0.58 -17.59
CA VAL A 125 -4.65 0.97 -19.01
C VAL A 125 -3.54 0.23 -19.80
N SER A 126 -3.88 -0.27 -20.98
CA SER A 126 -2.90 -0.98 -21.80
C SER A 126 -1.84 0.00 -22.33
N ARG A 127 -0.63 -0.51 -22.53
CA ARG A 127 0.47 0.28 -23.10
C ARG A 127 0.12 0.81 -24.49
N ASP A 128 -0.62 0.04 -25.27
CA ASP A 128 -1.00 0.44 -26.62
C ASP A 128 -2.09 1.50 -26.61
N THR A 129 -3.04 1.42 -25.67
CA THR A 129 -4.03 2.47 -25.43
C THR A 129 -3.36 3.79 -25.02
N ALA A 130 -2.39 3.74 -24.10
CA ALA A 130 -1.64 4.94 -23.71
C ALA A 130 -0.87 5.56 -24.89
N ARG A 131 -0.25 4.73 -25.74
CA ARG A 131 0.44 5.21 -26.96
C ARG A 131 -0.52 5.84 -27.97
N LEU A 132 -1.70 5.22 -28.18
CA LEU A 132 -2.72 5.75 -29.06
C LEU A 132 -3.22 7.12 -28.54
N ALA A 133 -3.50 7.24 -27.25
CA ALA A 133 -3.92 8.50 -26.64
C ALA A 133 -2.88 9.62 -26.84
N LEU A 134 -1.60 9.32 -26.58
CA LEU A 134 -0.50 10.27 -26.79
C LEU A 134 -0.33 10.64 -28.27
N THR A 135 -0.52 9.69 -29.19
CA THR A 135 -0.45 9.94 -30.63
C THR A 135 -1.60 10.86 -31.08
N LEU A 136 -2.82 10.58 -30.60
CA LEU A 136 -3.98 11.44 -30.90
C LEU A 136 -3.78 12.85 -30.34
N ALA A 137 -3.26 12.98 -29.14
CA ALA A 137 -2.94 14.27 -28.54
C ALA A 137 -1.93 15.06 -29.43
N ALA A 138 -0.87 14.41 -29.87
CA ALA A 138 0.15 15.03 -30.72
C ALA A 138 -0.40 15.43 -32.11
N LEU A 139 -1.26 14.59 -32.72
CA LEU A 139 -1.86 14.89 -34.02
C LEU A 139 -2.88 16.04 -33.98
N ASN A 140 -3.50 16.26 -32.82
CA ASN A 140 -4.53 17.28 -32.63
C ASN A 140 -4.04 18.50 -31.82
N ASP A 141 -2.74 18.58 -31.56
CA ASP A 141 -2.11 19.68 -30.78
C ASP A 141 -2.74 19.85 -29.40
N LEU A 142 -3.06 18.71 -28.72
CA LEU A 142 -3.71 18.71 -27.43
C LEU A 142 -2.68 18.80 -26.29
N GLU A 143 -3.01 19.52 -25.22
CA GLU A 143 -2.21 19.58 -24.02
C GLU A 143 -2.31 18.26 -23.25
N VAL A 144 -1.17 17.67 -22.88
CA VAL A 144 -1.09 16.46 -22.07
C VAL A 144 -0.70 16.81 -20.64
N LYS A 145 -1.51 16.41 -19.67
CA LYS A 145 -1.23 16.57 -18.23
C LYS A 145 -1.04 15.22 -17.57
N ALA A 146 -0.09 15.13 -16.65
CA ALA A 146 0.13 13.96 -15.81
C ALA A 146 -0.07 14.35 -14.35
N GLY A 147 -0.68 13.45 -13.57
CA GLY A 147 -0.90 13.64 -12.14
C GLY A 147 -0.69 12.35 -11.36
N ASP A 148 -0.30 12.47 -10.09
CA ASP A 148 -0.22 11.36 -9.14
C ASP A 148 -1.26 11.54 -8.05
N ILE A 149 -2.01 10.49 -7.74
CA ILE A 149 -3.00 10.49 -6.67
C ILE A 149 -2.30 10.15 -5.37
N MET A 150 -2.10 11.15 -4.53
CA MET A 150 -1.47 10.95 -3.23
C MET A 150 -2.32 10.03 -2.35
N ASN A 151 -1.65 9.06 -1.72
CA ASN A 151 -2.28 8.13 -0.78
C ASN A 151 -3.52 7.41 -1.33
N ALA A 152 -3.48 7.08 -2.62
CA ALA A 152 -4.60 6.54 -3.39
C ALA A 152 -5.43 5.48 -2.65
N TYR A 153 -4.79 4.50 -2.02
CA TYR A 153 -5.52 3.41 -1.35
C TYR A 153 -6.39 3.88 -0.19
N VAL A 154 -5.90 4.77 0.67
CA VAL A 154 -6.68 5.23 1.84
C VAL A 154 -7.89 6.11 1.48
N THR A 155 -8.01 6.53 0.22
CA THR A 155 -9.24 7.20 -0.27
C THR A 155 -10.39 6.20 -0.43
N ALA A 156 -10.09 4.93 -0.68
CA ALA A 156 -11.08 3.89 -0.91
C ALA A 156 -11.47 3.17 0.41
N PRO A 157 -12.76 2.80 0.59
CA PRO A 157 -13.17 1.96 1.71
C PRO A 157 -12.62 0.55 1.57
N VAL A 158 -12.33 -0.10 2.70
CA VAL A 158 -12.00 -1.53 2.71
C VAL A 158 -13.28 -2.37 2.75
N THR A 159 -13.29 -3.49 2.05
CA THR A 159 -14.43 -4.42 2.00
C THR A 159 -14.29 -5.60 2.96
N GLU A 160 -13.07 -5.86 3.43
CA GLU A 160 -12.76 -6.97 4.33
C GLU A 160 -13.00 -6.57 5.78
N LYS A 161 -13.51 -7.52 6.56
CA LYS A 161 -13.67 -7.38 8.01
C LYS A 161 -12.35 -7.68 8.69
N ILE A 162 -11.53 -6.67 8.89
CA ILE A 162 -10.18 -6.81 9.44
C ILE A 162 -9.93 -5.81 10.57
N TRP A 163 -9.12 -6.23 11.53
CA TRP A 163 -8.68 -5.42 12.64
C TRP A 163 -7.20 -5.65 12.94
N THR A 164 -6.58 -4.70 13.61
CA THR A 164 -5.19 -4.78 14.03
C THR A 164 -5.00 -4.32 15.47
N LYS A 165 -3.87 -4.71 16.08
CA LYS A 165 -3.33 -4.08 17.27
C LYS A 165 -2.35 -3.01 16.85
N LEU A 166 -2.56 -1.78 17.32
CA LEU A 166 -1.76 -0.61 16.94
C LEU A 166 -0.32 -0.75 17.42
N GLY A 167 0.62 -0.41 16.56
CA GLY A 167 2.05 -0.44 16.85
C GLY A 167 2.57 0.85 17.51
N PRO A 168 3.88 0.93 17.80
CA PRO A 168 4.52 2.09 18.44
C PRO A 168 4.41 3.38 17.63
N GLU A 169 4.18 3.30 16.33
CA GLU A 169 3.94 4.44 15.43
C GLU A 169 2.67 5.24 15.77
N PHE A 170 1.76 4.67 16.55
CA PHE A 170 0.55 5.34 17.03
C PHE A 170 0.74 6.10 18.35
N GLY A 171 1.95 6.12 18.93
CA GLY A 171 2.25 6.84 20.15
C GLY A 171 1.44 6.33 21.34
N GLU A 172 0.68 7.22 22.01
CA GLU A 172 -0.15 6.88 23.20
C GLU A 172 -1.20 5.80 22.93
N GLN A 173 -1.62 5.64 21.69
CA GLN A 173 -2.61 4.63 21.30
C GLN A 173 -1.99 3.28 20.97
N ALA A 174 -0.65 3.14 21.10
CA ALA A 174 0.03 1.88 20.89
C ALA A 174 -0.55 0.78 21.80
N GLY A 175 -0.82 -0.39 21.21
CA GLY A 175 -1.41 -1.51 21.91
C GLY A 175 -2.94 -1.57 21.91
N MET A 176 -3.62 -0.49 21.58
CA MET A 176 -5.08 -0.48 21.39
C MET A 176 -5.48 -1.30 20.15
N LYS A 177 -6.75 -1.68 20.10
CA LYS A 177 -7.32 -2.37 18.92
C LYS A 177 -7.94 -1.35 18.00
N ALA A 178 -7.83 -1.57 16.69
CA ALA A 178 -8.50 -0.74 15.70
C ALA A 178 -9.08 -1.59 14.57
N ILE A 179 -10.24 -1.20 14.09
CA ILE A 179 -10.83 -1.69 12.85
C ILE A 179 -10.18 -0.96 11.68
N ILE A 180 -9.84 -1.69 10.63
CA ILE A 180 -9.34 -1.07 9.41
C ILE A 180 -10.55 -0.76 8.51
N VAL A 181 -10.78 0.52 8.24
CA VAL A 181 -11.95 1.03 7.52
C VAL A 181 -11.61 1.57 6.12
N ARG A 182 -10.33 1.75 5.81
CA ARG A 182 -9.84 2.16 4.49
C ARG A 182 -8.81 1.18 3.97
N ALA A 183 -8.68 1.13 2.64
CA ALA A 183 -7.69 0.28 2.01
C ALA A 183 -6.26 0.74 2.34
N LEU A 184 -5.38 -0.22 2.60
CA LEU A 184 -3.99 0.00 2.98
C LEU A 184 -3.04 -0.74 2.05
N TYR A 185 -1.82 -0.26 1.93
CA TYR A 185 -0.75 -1.03 1.30
C TYR A 185 -0.61 -2.41 1.96
N GLY A 186 -0.47 -3.45 1.13
CA GLY A 186 -0.30 -4.81 1.59
C GLY A 186 -1.58 -5.65 1.71
N LEU A 187 -2.77 -5.05 1.70
CA LEU A 187 -4.02 -5.80 1.54
C LEU A 187 -4.18 -6.26 0.09
N ARG A 188 -4.69 -7.47 -0.09
CA ARG A 188 -4.88 -8.04 -1.44
C ARG A 188 -5.97 -7.34 -2.25
N SER A 189 -6.96 -6.78 -1.57
CA SER A 189 -8.11 -6.09 -2.16
C SER A 189 -7.86 -4.60 -2.44
N SER A 190 -6.80 -3.99 -1.89
CA SER A 190 -6.61 -2.52 -1.94
C SER A 190 -6.57 -1.96 -3.36
N GLY A 191 -5.92 -2.64 -4.30
CA GLY A 191 -5.90 -2.21 -5.70
C GLY A 191 -7.29 -2.20 -6.33
N ALA A 192 -8.06 -3.27 -6.12
CA ALA A 192 -9.43 -3.37 -6.65
C ALA A 192 -10.38 -2.37 -5.98
N ALA A 193 -10.26 -2.17 -4.65
CA ALA A 193 -11.06 -1.20 -3.92
C ALA A 193 -10.78 0.23 -4.41
N PHE A 194 -9.50 0.60 -4.58
CA PHE A 194 -9.14 1.91 -5.12
C PHE A 194 -9.66 2.08 -6.56
N ARG A 195 -9.50 1.08 -7.43
CA ARG A 195 -10.01 1.16 -8.79
C ARG A 195 -11.51 1.35 -8.82
N ALA A 196 -12.28 0.62 -8.00
CA ALA A 196 -13.72 0.78 -7.91
C ALA A 196 -14.09 2.22 -7.48
N HIS A 197 -13.43 2.74 -6.46
CA HIS A 197 -13.62 4.12 -6.00
C HIS A 197 -13.28 5.15 -7.10
N LEU A 198 -12.17 4.98 -7.81
CA LEU A 198 -11.79 5.86 -8.93
C LEU A 198 -12.82 5.82 -10.05
N VAL A 199 -13.33 4.64 -10.41
CA VAL A 199 -14.41 4.47 -11.40
C VAL A 199 -15.64 5.27 -11.01
N ASP A 200 -16.05 5.22 -9.75
CA ASP A 200 -17.20 5.98 -9.26
C ASP A 200 -16.94 7.51 -9.31
N CYS A 201 -15.74 7.93 -8.95
CA CYS A 201 -15.34 9.33 -9.09
C CYS A 201 -15.37 9.80 -10.56
N MET A 202 -14.81 9.03 -11.48
CA MET A 202 -14.78 9.36 -12.92
C MET A 202 -16.20 9.47 -13.47
N ARG A 203 -17.08 8.56 -13.13
CA ARG A 203 -18.50 8.62 -13.52
C ARG A 203 -19.21 9.84 -12.95
N HIS A 204 -18.95 10.16 -11.68
CA HIS A 204 -19.55 11.31 -11.01
C HIS A 204 -19.20 12.65 -11.70
N ILE A 205 -17.98 12.78 -12.23
CA ILE A 205 -17.54 13.96 -12.98
C ILE A 205 -17.88 13.90 -14.49
N GLY A 206 -18.70 12.92 -14.90
CA GLY A 206 -19.28 12.85 -16.23
C GLY A 206 -18.44 12.10 -17.26
N HIS A 207 -17.44 11.33 -16.85
CA HIS A 207 -16.66 10.52 -17.76
C HIS A 207 -17.30 9.15 -17.97
N THR A 208 -17.09 8.59 -19.15
CA THR A 208 -17.50 7.22 -19.53
C THR A 208 -16.29 6.38 -19.88
N SER A 209 -16.29 5.13 -19.45
CA SER A 209 -15.21 4.18 -19.74
C SER A 209 -15.31 3.72 -21.21
N CYS A 210 -14.17 3.63 -21.88
CA CYS A 210 -14.10 3.10 -23.24
C CYS A 210 -14.35 1.57 -23.24
N LYS A 211 -15.10 1.07 -24.24
CA LYS A 211 -15.38 -0.36 -24.37
C LYS A 211 -14.14 -1.20 -24.73
N ALA A 212 -13.19 -0.62 -25.44
CA ALA A 212 -11.96 -1.30 -25.88
C ALA A 212 -10.94 -1.43 -24.74
N ASP A 213 -10.85 -0.41 -23.88
CA ASP A 213 -10.00 -0.41 -22.69
C ASP A 213 -10.74 0.26 -21.53
N PRO A 214 -11.19 -0.51 -20.51
CA PRO A 214 -11.99 0.01 -19.42
C PRO A 214 -11.29 1.07 -18.53
N ASP A 215 -9.98 1.20 -18.65
CA ASP A 215 -9.19 2.16 -17.90
C ASP A 215 -8.85 3.44 -18.71
N LEU A 216 -9.36 3.52 -19.96
CA LEU A 216 -9.45 4.75 -20.73
C LEU A 216 -10.81 5.42 -20.51
N TRP A 217 -10.80 6.68 -20.11
CA TRP A 217 -12.00 7.45 -19.80
C TRP A 217 -12.14 8.62 -20.78
N LEU A 218 -13.36 8.83 -21.24
CA LEU A 218 -13.73 9.86 -22.19
C LEU A 218 -14.84 10.70 -21.59
N LYS A 219 -14.81 12.01 -21.79
CA LYS A 219 -15.89 12.90 -21.37
C LYS A 219 -16.70 13.34 -22.59
N PRO A 220 -17.93 12.81 -22.78
CA PRO A 220 -18.80 13.23 -23.85
C PRO A 220 -19.24 14.68 -23.61
N MET A 221 -19.20 15.49 -24.65
CA MET A 221 -19.59 16.88 -24.66
C MET A 221 -20.46 17.16 -25.89
N VAL A 222 -21.26 18.21 -25.84
CA VAL A 222 -22.05 18.69 -26.97
C VAL A 222 -21.64 20.13 -27.24
N SER A 223 -21.32 20.45 -28.50
CA SER A 223 -21.00 21.78 -28.93
C SER A 223 -22.22 22.70 -28.91
N GLU A 224 -22.02 24.02 -29.03
CA GLU A 224 -23.11 24.98 -29.19
C GLU A 224 -23.95 24.72 -30.44
N THR A 225 -23.37 24.04 -31.43
CA THR A 225 -24.06 23.65 -32.69
C THR A 225 -24.81 22.33 -32.56
N GLY A 226 -24.75 21.66 -31.39
CA GLY A 226 -25.42 20.40 -31.16
C GLY A 226 -24.61 19.16 -31.60
N GLU A 227 -23.37 19.33 -32.01
CA GLU A 227 -22.48 18.21 -32.38
C GLU A 227 -21.90 17.55 -31.17
N GLU A 228 -21.99 16.22 -31.10
CA GLU A 228 -21.36 15.40 -30.03
C GLU A 228 -19.86 15.26 -30.30
N TYR A 229 -19.04 15.50 -29.26
CA TYR A 229 -17.60 15.30 -29.29
C TYR A 229 -17.10 14.81 -27.95
N TYR A 230 -15.87 14.30 -27.88
CA TYR A 230 -15.23 13.95 -26.63
C TYR A 230 -14.25 15.02 -26.20
N SER A 231 -14.40 15.53 -24.98
CA SER A 231 -13.39 16.34 -24.33
C SER A 231 -12.28 15.43 -23.79
N TYR A 232 -11.07 15.83 -23.98
CA TYR A 232 -9.88 15.10 -23.55
C TYR A 232 -9.30 15.70 -22.28
#